data_f35a2cbc5966ed72cdde9e9dec1e632b
#
_entry.id   f35a2cbc5966ed72cdde9e9dec1e632b
#
_cell.length_a   1.000
_cell.length_b   1.000
_cell.length_c   1.000
_cell.angle_alpha   90.00
_cell.angle_beta   90.00
_cell.angle_gamma   90.00
#
_symmetry.space_group_name_H-M   'P 1'
#
loop_
_entity.id
_entity.type
_entity.pdbx_description
1 polymer ?
#
loop_
_entity_poly.entity_id
_entity_poly.type
_entity_poly.pdbx_seq_one_letter_code
_entity_poly.pdbx_strand_id
1 'polypeptide(L)'
;MTSTDTKTTEKHGFRFSDIRGMFGGGQSTLRQFGILGSLIAIILIFQIFSDGLTLSPGNVINVMQQYSYILILAIGMVMVIIMGHIDLSVGSVAAFVGIVVAKSMAEWNFPWWAAIILGIGLGALVGAWQGLWVAYVGVPAFIVTLAGMLFFRGANQWIGDSISVPVPKEFVTIGAGYLPEIAGIPIPYNVPTLILGVLAAAWLVFFEWRTRRQQKKMGSERAPLWVSVVKVVLLCAVILGAALLFGSGRPGTSFPVSGIILLALVILYSFVTNHTVFGRHIYAVGGNRQAAKLSGVKDRRVDFFVMMNMSVLAAVAGMIFVARSQASGPQDGNGWELDAIAAVFIGGAAVSGGIGTVIGSIIGGLVMAFLNNGMQLLSFGADTVQMVKGAVLLVAVGIDAYNKQQGRPSVLGFLTKRRNPPGEFAGIDTTPIGARAMEAPPAAPPAPGPRSSSSPTPPAADDSATKEPGSR
;
A
#
# COMPACT_ATOMS: atom_id res chain seq x y z
N MET A 1 -6.30 -53.41 -38.02
CA MET A 1 -6.90 -52.09 -38.27
C MET A 1 -6.32 -51.15 -37.24
N THR A 2 -5.24 -50.47 -37.63
CA THR A 2 -4.48 -49.50 -36.81
C THR A 2 -4.96 -48.10 -37.14
N SER A 3 -5.59 -47.43 -36.18
CA SER A 3 -6.03 -46.03 -36.29
C SER A 3 -4.84 -45.12 -35.94
N THR A 4 -4.37 -44.41 -36.94
CA THR A 4 -3.35 -43.37 -36.84
C THR A 4 -3.99 -42.08 -36.34
N ASP A 5 -3.72 -41.72 -35.06
CA ASP A 5 -4.06 -40.42 -34.50
C ASP A 5 -3.13 -39.35 -35.09
N THR A 6 -3.63 -38.62 -36.03
CA THR A 6 -3.01 -37.38 -36.56
C THR A 6 -3.21 -36.23 -35.57
N LYS A 7 -2.20 -35.92 -34.73
CA LYS A 7 -2.14 -34.67 -33.98
C LYS A 7 -2.01 -33.49 -34.95
N THR A 8 -3.11 -32.83 -35.23
CA THR A 8 -3.14 -31.54 -35.90
C THR A 8 -2.52 -30.49 -34.96
N THR A 9 -1.34 -30.03 -35.26
CA THR A 9 -0.69 -28.84 -34.68
C THR A 9 -1.48 -27.61 -35.15
N GLU A 10 -2.49 -27.18 -34.37
CA GLU A 10 -3.13 -25.89 -34.57
C GLU A 10 -2.06 -24.78 -34.35
N LYS A 11 -1.72 -24.08 -35.41
CA LYS A 11 -1.00 -22.80 -35.34
C LYS A 11 -1.90 -21.79 -34.63
N HIS A 12 -1.66 -21.57 -33.33
CA HIS A 12 -2.30 -20.47 -32.62
C HIS A 12 -1.91 -19.14 -33.25
N GLY A 13 -2.79 -18.61 -34.10
CA GLY A 13 -2.74 -17.23 -34.56
C GLY A 13 -2.96 -16.28 -33.37
N PHE A 14 -2.33 -15.10 -33.46
CA PHE A 14 -2.43 -14.02 -32.50
C PHE A 14 -3.91 -13.66 -32.23
N ARG A 15 -4.39 -13.97 -31.02
CA ARG A 15 -5.74 -13.59 -30.58
C ARG A 15 -5.63 -12.47 -29.54
N PHE A 16 -6.47 -11.48 -29.61
CA PHE A 16 -6.57 -10.41 -28.61
C PHE A 16 -6.86 -10.95 -27.18
N SER A 17 -7.41 -12.18 -27.08
CA SER A 17 -7.54 -12.92 -25.81
C SER A 17 -6.21 -13.28 -25.18
N ASP A 18 -5.14 -13.45 -25.98
CA ASP A 18 -3.80 -13.82 -25.50
C ASP A 18 -3.12 -12.64 -24.81
N ILE A 19 -3.42 -11.40 -25.24
CA ILE A 19 -3.01 -10.17 -24.54
C ILE A 19 -3.66 -10.10 -23.15
N ARG A 20 -4.89 -10.56 -23.00
CA ARG A 20 -5.58 -10.62 -21.71
C ARG A 20 -4.95 -11.68 -20.78
N GLY A 21 -4.46 -12.80 -21.34
CA GLY A 21 -3.68 -13.83 -20.62
C GLY A 21 -2.26 -13.36 -20.28
N MET A 22 -1.70 -12.45 -21.09
CA MET A 22 -0.38 -11.83 -20.88
C MET A 22 -0.29 -11.08 -19.54
N PHE A 23 -1.43 -10.54 -19.10
CA PHE A 23 -1.52 -9.69 -17.93
C PHE A 23 -2.19 -10.38 -16.71
N GLY A 24 -2.34 -11.71 -16.74
CA GLY A 24 -2.95 -12.49 -15.64
C GLY A 24 -4.43 -12.12 -15.45
N GLY A 25 -5.36 -12.95 -15.82
CA GLY A 25 -6.80 -12.67 -15.93
C GLY A 25 -7.58 -12.28 -14.67
N GLY A 26 -6.95 -11.69 -13.64
CA GLY A 26 -7.57 -11.23 -12.41
C GLY A 26 -7.84 -9.72 -12.41
N GLN A 27 -8.90 -9.29 -11.72
CA GLN A 27 -9.26 -7.87 -11.54
C GLN A 27 -8.13 -7.02 -10.92
N SER A 28 -7.26 -7.62 -10.10
CA SER A 28 -6.09 -6.97 -9.51
C SER A 28 -5.05 -6.52 -10.54
N THR A 29 -4.90 -7.28 -11.61
CA THR A 29 -3.91 -7.01 -12.66
C THR A 29 -4.33 -5.85 -13.55
N LEU A 30 -5.60 -5.77 -13.95
CA LEU A 30 -6.14 -4.64 -14.72
C LEU A 30 -6.01 -3.31 -13.95
N ARG A 31 -6.19 -3.34 -12.64
CA ARG A 31 -6.04 -2.17 -11.77
C ARG A 31 -4.59 -1.68 -11.74
N GLN A 32 -3.61 -2.57 -11.61
CA GLN A 32 -2.18 -2.23 -11.64
C GLN A 32 -1.76 -1.60 -12.98
N PHE A 33 -2.29 -2.08 -14.10
CA PHE A 33 -2.03 -1.47 -15.40
C PHE A 33 -2.64 -0.09 -15.56
N GLY A 34 -3.82 0.15 -14.98
CA GLY A 34 -4.43 1.48 -14.95
C GLY A 34 -3.53 2.49 -14.23
N ILE A 35 -2.97 2.10 -13.08
CA ILE A 35 -2.09 2.95 -12.28
C ILE A 35 -0.76 3.21 -13.01
N LEU A 36 -0.16 2.17 -13.62
CA LEU A 36 1.05 2.34 -14.42
C LEU A 36 0.80 3.21 -15.66
N GLY A 37 -0.36 3.05 -16.29
CA GLY A 37 -0.79 3.90 -17.40
C GLY A 37 -0.93 5.36 -16.99
N SER A 38 -1.48 5.65 -15.81
CA SER A 38 -1.57 7.03 -15.29
C SER A 38 -0.20 7.63 -15.01
N LEU A 39 0.76 6.85 -14.48
CA LEU A 39 2.14 7.30 -14.30
C LEU A 39 2.78 7.68 -15.62
N ILE A 40 2.68 6.80 -16.63
CA ILE A 40 3.24 7.05 -17.95
C ILE A 40 2.57 8.29 -18.59
N ALA A 41 1.26 8.42 -18.47
CA ALA A 41 0.52 9.57 -19.02
C ALA A 41 0.99 10.88 -18.38
N ILE A 42 1.14 10.94 -17.06
CA ILE A 42 1.63 12.14 -16.36
C ILE A 42 3.06 12.47 -16.76
N ILE A 43 3.95 11.49 -16.84
CA ILE A 43 5.33 11.70 -17.28
C ILE A 43 5.34 12.27 -18.71
N LEU A 44 4.56 11.70 -19.63
CA LEU A 44 4.50 12.16 -21.03
C LEU A 44 3.92 13.57 -21.15
N ILE A 45 2.85 13.87 -20.40
CA ILE A 45 2.25 15.21 -20.38
C ILE A 45 3.31 16.24 -19.97
N PHE A 46 3.97 16.03 -18.82
CA PHE A 46 4.96 16.97 -18.35
C PHE A 46 6.25 16.97 -19.20
N GLN A 47 6.61 15.84 -19.82
CA GLN A 47 7.74 15.79 -20.77
C GLN A 47 7.53 16.72 -21.95
N ILE A 48 6.29 16.77 -22.49
CA ILE A 48 5.93 17.66 -23.60
C ILE A 48 5.89 19.11 -23.13
N PHE A 49 5.20 19.41 -22.02
CA PHE A 49 5.03 20.78 -21.55
C PHE A 49 6.30 21.40 -20.92
N SER A 50 7.26 20.59 -20.50
CA SER A 50 8.55 21.06 -19.95
C SER A 50 9.70 21.05 -20.97
N ASP A 51 9.40 20.95 -22.26
CA ASP A 51 10.41 20.89 -23.35
C ASP A 51 11.49 19.82 -23.09
N GLY A 52 11.07 18.66 -22.59
CA GLY A 52 11.97 17.52 -22.37
C GLY A 52 12.66 17.49 -21.01
N LEU A 53 12.45 18.46 -20.12
CA LEU A 53 13.15 18.56 -18.83
C LEU A 53 12.71 17.48 -17.84
N THR A 54 11.47 16.99 -17.91
CA THR A 54 10.94 16.00 -16.95
C THR A 54 11.75 14.72 -16.91
N LEU A 55 12.16 14.17 -18.07
CA LEU A 55 13.01 12.97 -18.15
C LEU A 55 14.49 13.30 -18.31
N SER A 56 14.92 14.55 -18.09
CA SER A 56 16.35 14.84 -18.02
C SER A 56 17.01 14.08 -16.85
N PRO A 57 18.25 13.56 -17.03
CA PRO A 57 18.91 12.78 -15.98
C PRO A 57 18.97 13.50 -14.63
N GLY A 58 19.34 14.78 -14.63
CA GLY A 58 19.41 15.58 -13.40
C GLY A 58 18.05 15.72 -12.70
N ASN A 59 16.95 15.87 -13.47
CA ASN A 59 15.62 15.98 -12.89
C ASN A 59 15.13 14.64 -12.33
N VAL A 60 15.34 13.52 -13.03
CA VAL A 60 14.94 12.18 -12.54
C VAL A 60 15.68 11.82 -11.25
N ILE A 61 16.99 12.13 -11.17
CA ILE A 61 17.79 11.99 -9.95
C ILE A 61 17.19 12.85 -8.82
N ASN A 62 16.89 14.11 -9.11
CA ASN A 62 16.30 15.04 -8.14
C ASN A 62 14.91 14.57 -7.66
N VAL A 63 14.03 14.10 -8.55
CA VAL A 63 12.72 13.53 -8.17
C VAL A 63 12.89 12.36 -7.20
N MET A 64 13.78 11.42 -7.49
CA MET A 64 14.02 10.28 -6.60
C MET A 64 14.52 10.73 -5.23
N GLN A 65 15.47 11.66 -5.19
CA GLN A 65 16.03 12.18 -3.95
C GLN A 65 15.00 13.02 -3.16
N GLN A 66 14.17 13.78 -3.87
CA GLN A 66 13.19 14.68 -3.28
C GLN A 66 11.99 13.97 -2.69
N TYR A 67 11.55 12.85 -3.30
CA TYR A 67 10.32 12.18 -2.90
C TYR A 67 10.54 10.83 -2.22
N SER A 68 11.79 10.38 -2.04
CA SER A 68 12.09 9.09 -1.39
C SER A 68 11.46 8.96 0.01
N TYR A 69 11.44 10.04 0.81
CA TYR A 69 10.84 10.02 2.15
C TYR A 69 9.30 9.83 2.09
N ILE A 70 8.61 10.46 1.14
CA ILE A 70 7.15 10.23 0.93
C ILE A 70 6.88 8.80 0.49
N LEU A 71 7.72 8.25 -0.40
CA LEU A 71 7.60 6.86 -0.85
C LEU A 71 7.81 5.87 0.31
N ILE A 72 8.71 6.17 1.25
CA ILE A 72 8.90 5.37 2.47
C ILE A 72 7.67 5.46 3.37
N LEU A 73 7.09 6.65 3.57
CA LEU A 73 5.83 6.81 4.29
C LEU A 73 4.70 6.01 3.65
N ALA A 74 4.62 5.98 2.32
CA ALA A 74 3.62 5.22 1.58
C ALA A 74 3.73 3.71 1.80
N ILE A 75 4.95 3.15 2.03
CA ILE A 75 5.14 1.73 2.39
C ILE A 75 4.46 1.40 3.73
N GLY A 76 4.60 2.26 4.73
CA GLY A 76 3.93 2.07 6.02
C GLY A 76 2.43 2.30 5.93
N MET A 77 2.05 3.39 5.26
CA MET A 77 0.66 3.82 5.12
C MET A 77 -0.20 2.79 4.40
N VAL A 78 0.33 2.06 3.41
CA VAL A 78 -0.46 1.01 2.74
C VAL A 78 -0.87 -0.11 3.70
N MET A 79 -0.03 -0.49 4.65
CA MET A 79 -0.39 -1.50 5.66
C MET A 79 -1.46 -0.99 6.63
N VAL A 80 -1.37 0.28 7.04
CA VAL A 80 -2.36 0.95 7.89
C VAL A 80 -3.73 1.01 7.17
N ILE A 81 -3.74 1.41 5.90
CA ILE A 81 -4.97 1.51 5.08
C ILE A 81 -5.55 0.13 4.78
N ILE A 82 -4.73 -0.91 4.50
CA ILE A 82 -5.22 -2.29 4.36
C ILE A 82 -5.95 -2.76 5.63
N MET A 83 -5.50 -2.36 6.82
CA MET A 83 -6.18 -2.66 8.10
C MET A 83 -7.49 -1.89 8.30
N GLY A 84 -7.83 -0.95 7.40
CA GLY A 84 -8.99 -0.06 7.53
C GLY A 84 -8.75 1.12 8.46
N HIS A 85 -7.48 1.47 8.73
CA HIS A 85 -7.09 2.61 9.53
C HIS A 85 -6.51 3.74 8.66
N ILE A 86 -6.47 4.95 9.20
CA ILE A 86 -5.77 6.10 8.61
C ILE A 86 -4.87 6.68 9.68
N ASP A 87 -3.62 6.93 9.35
CA ASP A 87 -2.64 7.58 10.23
C ASP A 87 -2.34 8.99 9.71
N LEU A 88 -2.81 9.98 10.45
CA LEU A 88 -2.59 11.39 10.14
C LEU A 88 -1.33 11.97 10.81
N SER A 89 -0.67 11.20 11.69
CA SER A 89 0.47 11.68 12.46
C SER A 89 1.82 11.50 11.76
N VAL A 90 1.87 10.73 10.67
CA VAL A 90 3.13 10.27 10.07
C VAL A 90 4.10 11.39 9.70
N GLY A 91 3.60 12.52 9.17
CA GLY A 91 4.42 13.69 8.87
C GLY A 91 4.97 14.34 10.14
N SER A 92 4.13 14.53 11.14
CA SER A 92 4.52 15.15 12.42
C SER A 92 5.47 14.27 13.23
N VAL A 93 5.28 12.95 13.21
CA VAL A 93 6.20 11.97 13.83
C VAL A 93 7.55 11.99 13.12
N ALA A 94 7.55 12.03 11.79
CA ALA A 94 8.77 12.12 11.00
C ALA A 94 9.57 13.40 11.33
N ALA A 95 8.89 14.55 11.41
CA ALA A 95 9.51 15.82 11.79
C ALA A 95 10.03 15.80 13.22
N PHE A 96 9.23 15.31 14.17
CA PHE A 96 9.62 15.18 15.58
C PHE A 96 10.86 14.30 15.76
N VAL A 97 10.91 13.15 15.10
CA VAL A 97 12.11 12.30 15.12
C VAL A 97 13.28 13.02 14.46
N GLY A 98 13.03 13.71 13.34
CA GLY A 98 14.03 14.49 12.63
C GLY A 98 14.71 15.54 13.50
N ILE A 99 13.94 16.34 14.24
CA ILE A 99 14.50 17.38 15.11
C ILE A 99 15.27 16.81 16.30
N VAL A 100 14.78 15.71 16.92
CA VAL A 100 15.49 15.05 18.02
C VAL A 100 16.83 14.47 17.52
N VAL A 101 16.84 13.85 16.35
CA VAL A 101 18.06 13.33 15.71
C VAL A 101 19.03 14.46 15.37
N ALA A 102 18.55 15.57 14.82
CA ALA A 102 19.38 16.72 14.51
C ALA A 102 20.01 17.32 15.77
N LYS A 103 19.20 17.59 16.81
CA LYS A 103 19.69 18.10 18.09
C LYS A 103 20.64 17.12 18.80
N SER A 104 20.40 15.83 18.73
CA SER A 104 21.30 14.82 19.34
C SER A 104 22.71 14.89 18.76
N MET A 105 22.85 15.18 17.48
CA MET A 105 24.15 15.37 16.83
C MET A 105 24.73 16.78 17.10
N ALA A 106 23.89 17.81 17.02
CA ALA A 106 24.36 19.21 17.12
C ALA A 106 24.70 19.62 18.57
N GLU A 107 23.90 19.23 19.55
CA GLU A 107 24.03 19.67 20.95
C GLU A 107 24.61 18.59 21.87
N TRP A 108 24.24 17.31 21.65
CA TRP A 108 24.68 16.21 22.53
C TRP A 108 25.90 15.48 21.99
N ASN A 109 26.44 15.92 20.83
CA ASN A 109 27.60 15.34 20.17
C ASN A 109 27.47 13.84 19.89
N PHE A 110 26.27 13.34 19.62
CA PHE A 110 26.07 11.95 19.23
C PHE A 110 26.72 11.70 17.87
N PRO A 111 27.43 10.57 17.68
CA PRO A 111 27.85 10.17 16.35
C PRO A 111 26.61 9.84 15.50
N TRP A 112 26.68 10.11 14.20
CA TRP A 112 25.55 9.97 13.27
C TRP A 112 24.85 8.60 13.32
N TRP A 113 25.61 7.51 13.52
CA TRP A 113 25.04 6.17 13.64
C TRP A 113 24.25 5.97 14.93
N ALA A 114 24.67 6.56 16.03
CA ALA A 114 23.92 6.50 17.30
C ALA A 114 22.64 7.34 17.22
N ALA A 115 22.68 8.46 16.52
CA ALA A 115 21.50 9.29 16.25
C ALA A 115 20.46 8.54 15.40
N ILE A 116 20.87 7.71 14.44
CA ILE A 116 19.96 6.83 13.68
C ILE A 116 19.28 5.81 14.60
N ILE A 117 20.04 5.16 15.47
CA ILE A 117 19.48 4.17 16.42
C ILE A 117 18.49 4.85 17.36
N LEU A 118 18.83 6.04 17.87
CA LEU A 118 17.93 6.88 18.67
C LEU A 118 16.64 7.19 17.91
N GLY A 119 16.74 7.62 16.66
CA GLY A 119 15.59 7.94 15.81
C GLY A 119 14.67 6.75 15.57
N ILE A 120 15.22 5.56 15.26
CA ILE A 120 14.45 4.33 15.09
C ILE A 120 13.77 3.92 16.42
N GLY A 121 14.50 4.00 17.53
CA GLY A 121 13.98 3.69 18.87
C GLY A 121 12.83 4.63 19.26
N LEU A 122 12.98 5.92 18.99
CA LEU A 122 11.96 6.93 19.26
C LEU A 122 10.73 6.70 18.38
N GLY A 123 10.90 6.41 17.08
CA GLY A 123 9.81 6.04 16.20
C GLY A 123 9.05 4.80 16.68
N ALA A 124 9.76 3.77 17.15
CA ALA A 124 9.15 2.58 17.73
C ALA A 124 8.36 2.89 19.01
N LEU A 125 8.88 3.76 19.88
CA LEU A 125 8.24 4.17 21.13
C LEU A 125 6.97 4.98 20.85
N VAL A 126 7.01 5.94 19.94
CA VAL A 126 5.84 6.72 19.51
C VAL A 126 4.78 5.80 18.91
N GLY A 127 5.19 4.90 18.01
CA GLY A 127 4.25 3.96 17.40
C GLY A 127 3.68 2.94 18.36
N ALA A 128 4.45 2.50 19.36
CA ALA A 128 3.95 1.66 20.45
C ALA A 128 2.91 2.41 21.29
N TRP A 129 3.17 3.68 21.61
CA TRP A 129 2.21 4.53 22.32
C TRP A 129 0.90 4.68 21.53
N GLN A 130 0.94 5.03 20.24
CA GLN A 130 -0.25 5.12 19.40
C GLN A 130 -0.96 3.78 19.24
N GLY A 131 -0.17 2.72 19.01
CA GLY A 131 -0.67 1.35 18.89
C GLY A 131 -1.40 0.84 20.13
N LEU A 132 -0.97 1.25 21.34
CA LEU A 132 -1.67 0.92 22.59
C LEU A 132 -3.08 1.50 22.61
N TRP A 133 -3.24 2.78 22.27
CA TRP A 133 -4.55 3.43 22.24
C TRP A 133 -5.48 2.81 21.20
N VAL A 134 -4.97 2.54 20.01
CA VAL A 134 -5.76 1.94 18.92
C VAL A 134 -6.12 0.49 19.21
N ALA A 135 -5.13 -0.33 19.55
CA ALA A 135 -5.30 -1.78 19.62
C ALA A 135 -5.91 -2.29 20.93
N TYR A 136 -5.56 -1.66 22.05
CA TYR A 136 -5.94 -2.18 23.38
C TYR A 136 -6.98 -1.32 24.08
N VAL A 137 -6.91 -0.01 23.97
CA VAL A 137 -7.95 0.90 24.50
C VAL A 137 -9.16 0.94 23.58
N GLY A 138 -8.96 0.78 22.25
CA GLY A 138 -10.03 0.72 21.26
C GLY A 138 -10.46 2.09 20.74
N VAL A 139 -9.61 3.13 20.89
CA VAL A 139 -9.87 4.45 20.33
C VAL A 139 -9.69 4.38 18.80
N PRO A 140 -10.61 4.94 17.99
CA PRO A 140 -10.47 4.98 16.54
C PRO A 140 -9.12 5.57 16.12
N ALA A 141 -8.44 4.89 15.18
CA ALA A 141 -7.07 5.25 14.79
C ALA A 141 -6.94 6.71 14.33
N PHE A 142 -7.93 7.24 13.56
CA PHE A 142 -7.89 8.62 13.09
C PHE A 142 -7.90 9.65 14.24
N ILE A 143 -8.58 9.35 15.36
CA ILE A 143 -8.59 10.23 16.54
C ILE A 143 -7.23 10.22 17.23
N VAL A 144 -6.66 9.02 17.46
CA VAL A 144 -5.34 8.88 18.09
C VAL A 144 -4.26 9.57 17.27
N THR A 145 -4.30 9.37 15.95
CA THR A 145 -3.28 9.92 15.05
C THR A 145 -3.48 11.41 14.80
N LEU A 146 -4.71 11.92 14.79
CA LEU A 146 -4.98 13.36 14.76
C LEU A 146 -4.45 14.06 16.03
N ALA A 147 -4.70 13.50 17.20
CA ALA A 147 -4.14 14.01 18.45
C ALA A 147 -2.60 13.92 18.42
N GLY A 148 -2.04 12.79 17.95
CA GLY A 148 -0.62 12.61 17.74
C GLY A 148 -0.02 13.62 16.76
N MET A 149 -0.72 13.93 15.66
CA MET A 149 -0.29 14.95 14.70
C MET A 149 -0.09 16.31 15.37
N LEU A 150 -1.07 16.75 16.16
CA LEU A 150 -0.98 18.04 16.85
C LEU A 150 0.10 18.02 17.91
N PHE A 151 0.18 16.93 18.70
CA PHE A 151 1.18 16.80 19.76
C PHE A 151 2.60 16.80 19.20
N PHE A 152 2.90 15.94 18.22
CA PHE A 152 4.27 15.83 17.66
C PHE A 152 4.66 17.03 16.81
N ARG A 153 3.69 17.73 16.19
CA ARG A 153 3.95 19.01 15.53
C ARG A 153 4.37 20.09 16.53
N GLY A 154 3.66 20.20 17.64
CA GLY A 154 4.03 21.09 18.74
C GLY A 154 5.36 20.70 19.37
N ALA A 155 5.60 19.40 19.59
CA ALA A 155 6.87 18.89 20.14
C ALA A 155 8.06 19.16 19.21
N ASN A 156 7.88 19.05 17.89
CA ASN A 156 8.91 19.41 16.90
C ASN A 156 9.33 20.89 17.05
N GLN A 157 8.35 21.80 17.13
CA GLN A 157 8.60 23.22 17.28
C GLN A 157 9.22 23.55 18.64
N TRP A 158 8.74 22.94 19.71
CA TRP A 158 9.23 23.17 21.07
C TRP A 158 10.67 22.68 21.25
N ILE A 159 10.99 21.47 20.79
CA ILE A 159 12.35 20.91 20.89
C ILE A 159 13.33 21.68 19.98
N GLY A 160 12.89 22.09 18.80
CA GLY A 160 13.69 22.84 17.85
C GLY A 160 13.77 24.34 18.13
N ASP A 161 13.17 24.84 19.24
CA ASP A 161 13.08 26.26 19.53
C ASP A 161 12.52 27.11 18.38
N SER A 162 11.70 26.46 17.51
CA SER A 162 11.15 27.04 16.27
C SER A 162 12.20 27.55 15.27
N ILE A 163 13.43 27.02 15.33
CA ILE A 163 14.51 27.32 14.40
C ILE A 163 14.97 26.06 13.66
N SER A 164 15.73 26.25 12.58
CA SER A 164 16.33 25.13 11.86
C SER A 164 17.63 24.68 12.52
N VAL A 165 17.74 23.36 12.79
CA VAL A 165 18.93 22.73 13.40
C VAL A 165 19.71 21.99 12.32
N PRO A 166 20.96 22.41 12.01
CA PRO A 166 21.78 21.78 10.99
C PRO A 166 22.28 20.40 11.44
N VAL A 167 22.63 19.56 10.47
CA VAL A 167 23.19 18.21 10.72
C VAL A 167 24.60 18.07 10.11
N PRO A 168 25.45 17.21 10.67
CA PRO A 168 26.82 17.01 10.18
C PRO A 168 26.85 16.38 8.79
N LYS A 169 27.96 16.60 8.05
CA LYS A 169 28.13 16.14 6.66
C LYS A 169 28.03 14.63 6.50
N GLU A 170 28.48 13.87 7.49
CA GLU A 170 28.43 12.42 7.50
C GLU A 170 26.97 11.92 7.45
N PHE A 171 26.07 12.60 8.17
CA PHE A 171 24.64 12.29 8.17
C PHE A 171 23.98 12.69 6.84
N VAL A 172 24.39 13.81 6.26
CA VAL A 172 23.87 14.30 4.96
C VAL A 172 23.98 13.25 3.86
N THR A 173 25.02 12.40 3.88
CA THR A 173 25.22 11.35 2.87
C THR A 173 24.05 10.38 2.77
N ILE A 174 23.29 10.17 3.84
CA ILE A 174 22.15 9.22 3.86
C ILE A 174 20.99 9.74 2.99
N GLY A 175 20.74 11.04 2.99
CA GLY A 175 19.62 11.65 2.24
C GLY A 175 20.05 12.32 0.93
N ALA A 176 21.20 12.98 0.91
CA ALA A 176 21.70 13.73 -0.25
C ALA A 176 22.89 13.07 -0.96
N GLY A 177 23.42 11.93 -0.43
CA GLY A 177 24.53 11.22 -1.06
C GLY A 177 24.14 10.45 -2.31
N TYR A 178 25.15 10.11 -3.08
CA TYR A 178 25.06 9.33 -4.31
C TYR A 178 25.97 8.11 -4.27
N LEU A 179 25.77 7.16 -5.18
CA LEU A 179 26.71 6.07 -5.38
C LEU A 179 28.09 6.64 -5.81
N PRO A 180 29.18 6.15 -5.23
CA PRO A 180 30.52 6.67 -5.53
C PRO A 180 30.89 6.47 -6.99
N GLU A 181 31.72 7.34 -7.56
CA GLU A 181 32.32 7.14 -8.86
C GLU A 181 33.56 6.22 -8.74
N ILE A 182 33.70 5.25 -9.63
CA ILE A 182 34.90 4.43 -9.72
C ILE A 182 35.87 5.15 -10.65
N ALA A 183 36.94 5.70 -10.05
CA ALA A 183 37.97 6.38 -10.81
C ALA A 183 38.69 5.44 -11.81
N GLY A 184 39.05 5.94 -12.99
CA GLY A 184 39.85 5.22 -13.96
C GLY A 184 39.10 4.45 -15.05
N ILE A 185 37.76 4.47 -15.05
CA ILE A 185 36.98 3.89 -16.15
C ILE A 185 36.45 5.04 -17.04
N PRO A 186 36.90 5.13 -18.29
CA PRO A 186 36.58 6.26 -19.18
C PRO A 186 35.21 6.08 -19.87
N ILE A 187 34.14 5.94 -19.09
CA ILE A 187 32.76 5.91 -19.61
C ILE A 187 31.95 7.08 -19.02
N PRO A 188 31.07 7.71 -19.80
CA PRO A 188 30.29 8.86 -19.38
C PRO A 188 29.13 8.49 -18.43
N TYR A 189 29.22 7.36 -17.76
CA TYR A 189 28.17 6.83 -16.89
C TYR A 189 28.73 6.40 -15.54
N ASN A 190 27.96 6.58 -14.48
CA ASN A 190 28.31 6.04 -13.17
C ASN A 190 28.22 4.50 -13.17
N VAL A 191 29.37 3.84 -13.05
CA VAL A 191 29.49 2.36 -13.12
C VAL A 191 28.69 1.63 -12.05
N PRO A 192 28.73 1.98 -10.76
CA PRO A 192 27.91 1.36 -9.73
C PRO A 192 26.40 1.42 -10.02
N THR A 193 25.92 2.54 -10.59
CA THR A 193 24.50 2.67 -10.99
C THR A 193 24.15 1.69 -12.12
N LEU A 194 25.02 1.53 -13.11
CA LEU A 194 24.82 0.55 -14.19
C LEU A 194 24.84 -0.88 -13.65
N ILE A 195 25.80 -1.21 -12.75
CA ILE A 195 25.86 -2.52 -12.11
C ILE A 195 24.56 -2.80 -11.34
N LEU A 196 24.04 -1.83 -10.59
CA LEU A 196 22.76 -1.96 -9.87
C LEU A 196 21.62 -2.27 -10.85
N GLY A 197 21.54 -1.57 -11.98
CA GLY A 197 20.54 -1.82 -13.02
C GLY A 197 20.66 -3.21 -13.64
N VAL A 198 21.88 -3.65 -13.95
CA VAL A 198 22.14 -5.01 -14.50
C VAL A 198 21.77 -6.08 -13.47
N LEU A 199 22.11 -5.90 -12.20
CA LEU A 199 21.74 -6.84 -11.13
C LEU A 199 20.23 -6.91 -10.95
N ALA A 200 19.53 -5.78 -11.00
CA ALA A 200 18.07 -5.74 -10.93
C ALA A 200 17.41 -6.45 -12.12
N ALA A 201 17.90 -6.23 -13.34
CA ALA A 201 17.43 -6.92 -14.53
C ALA A 201 17.71 -8.44 -14.47
N ALA A 202 18.91 -8.84 -14.05
CA ALA A 202 19.27 -10.24 -13.86
C ALA A 202 18.40 -10.92 -12.81
N TRP A 203 18.11 -10.24 -11.68
CA TRP A 203 17.19 -10.71 -10.65
C TRP A 203 15.77 -10.94 -11.19
N LEU A 204 15.26 -10.02 -11.99
CA LEU A 204 13.94 -10.14 -12.63
C LEU A 204 13.88 -11.36 -13.55
N VAL A 205 14.89 -11.56 -14.40
CA VAL A 205 15.01 -12.74 -15.29
C VAL A 205 15.05 -14.03 -14.48
N PHE A 206 15.87 -14.07 -13.42
CA PHE A 206 16.01 -15.23 -12.53
C PHE A 206 14.69 -15.55 -11.82
N PHE A 207 13.98 -14.52 -11.32
CA PHE A 207 12.69 -14.70 -10.63
C PHE A 207 11.60 -15.23 -11.56
N GLU A 208 11.48 -14.70 -12.78
CA GLU A 208 10.54 -15.21 -13.78
C GLU A 208 10.85 -16.67 -14.17
N TRP A 209 12.12 -16.99 -14.36
CA TRP A 209 12.55 -18.35 -14.66
C TRP A 209 12.22 -19.32 -13.50
N ARG A 210 12.47 -18.92 -12.24
CA ARG A 210 12.13 -19.70 -11.05
C ARG A 210 10.64 -19.92 -10.94
N THR A 211 9.82 -18.88 -11.14
CA THR A 211 8.35 -18.95 -11.10
C THR A 211 7.84 -19.94 -12.17
N ARG A 212 8.34 -19.85 -13.39
CA ARG A 212 7.98 -20.78 -14.46
C ARG A 212 8.36 -22.23 -14.15
N ARG A 213 9.52 -22.44 -13.53
CA ARG A 213 9.92 -23.77 -13.08
C ARG A 213 8.98 -24.34 -12.01
N GLN A 214 8.56 -23.52 -11.07
CA GLN A 214 7.59 -23.92 -10.03
C GLN A 214 6.23 -24.25 -10.63
N GLN A 215 5.70 -23.39 -11.51
CA GLN A 215 4.44 -23.66 -12.24
C GLN A 215 4.51 -24.97 -13.05
N LYS A 216 5.70 -25.28 -13.64
CA LYS A 216 5.91 -26.56 -14.32
C LYS A 216 5.78 -27.75 -13.39
N LYS A 217 6.32 -27.66 -12.19
CA LYS A 217 6.26 -28.74 -11.19
C LYS A 217 4.84 -28.95 -10.64
N MET A 218 4.05 -27.87 -10.54
CA MET A 218 2.68 -27.91 -10.00
C MET A 218 1.61 -28.24 -11.06
N GLY A 219 1.98 -28.46 -12.33
CA GLY A 219 1.01 -28.73 -13.40
C GLY A 219 0.06 -27.56 -13.72
N SER A 220 0.34 -26.35 -13.23
CA SER A 220 -0.49 -25.18 -13.48
C SER A 220 -0.46 -24.75 -14.93
N GLU A 221 -1.58 -24.23 -15.44
CA GLU A 221 -1.64 -23.55 -16.74
C GLU A 221 -0.61 -22.40 -16.78
N ARG A 222 0.19 -22.37 -17.85
CA ARG A 222 1.24 -21.36 -18.04
C ARG A 222 0.88 -20.45 -19.19
N ALA A 223 1.16 -19.17 -19.00
CA ALA A 223 1.14 -18.25 -20.13
C ALA A 223 2.11 -18.74 -21.23
N PRO A 224 1.79 -18.54 -22.51
CA PRO A 224 2.68 -18.85 -23.61
C PRO A 224 4.09 -18.28 -23.39
N LEU A 225 5.13 -18.96 -23.86
CA LEU A 225 6.51 -18.59 -23.59
C LEU A 225 6.84 -17.18 -24.11
N TRP A 226 6.32 -16.85 -25.30
CA TRP A 226 6.51 -15.54 -25.93
C TRP A 226 5.98 -14.37 -25.06
N VAL A 227 4.86 -14.59 -24.36
CA VAL A 227 4.25 -13.60 -23.44
C VAL A 227 5.19 -13.23 -22.30
N SER A 228 5.78 -14.23 -21.65
CA SER A 228 6.76 -13.95 -20.57
C SER A 228 8.04 -13.35 -21.09
N VAL A 229 8.49 -13.76 -22.28
CA VAL A 229 9.69 -13.17 -22.90
C VAL A 229 9.44 -11.68 -23.19
N VAL A 230 8.32 -11.32 -23.83
CA VAL A 230 7.96 -9.92 -24.09
C VAL A 230 7.87 -9.12 -22.79
N LYS A 231 7.20 -9.65 -21.76
CA LYS A 231 7.09 -9.02 -20.44
C LYS A 231 8.48 -8.75 -19.84
N VAL A 232 9.34 -9.76 -19.82
CA VAL A 232 10.69 -9.65 -19.23
C VAL A 232 11.55 -8.67 -20.02
N VAL A 233 11.53 -8.73 -21.34
CA VAL A 233 12.29 -7.81 -22.20
C VAL A 233 11.85 -6.36 -21.97
N LEU A 234 10.53 -6.08 -21.92
CA LEU A 234 10.02 -4.74 -21.65
C LEU A 234 10.43 -4.23 -20.26
N LEU A 235 10.31 -5.07 -19.23
CA LEU A 235 10.71 -4.67 -17.87
C LEU A 235 12.24 -4.48 -17.77
N CYS A 236 13.04 -5.35 -18.37
CA CYS A 236 14.50 -5.15 -18.43
C CYS A 236 14.86 -3.86 -19.18
N ALA A 237 14.19 -3.55 -20.28
CA ALA A 237 14.42 -2.32 -21.02
C ALA A 237 14.11 -1.08 -20.17
N VAL A 238 13.02 -1.10 -19.38
CA VAL A 238 12.68 -0.02 -18.45
C VAL A 238 13.73 0.10 -17.33
N ILE A 239 14.16 -1.02 -16.73
CA ILE A 239 15.17 -1.02 -15.65
C ILE A 239 16.51 -0.51 -16.17
N LEU A 240 16.97 -1.01 -17.31
CA LEU A 240 18.25 -0.59 -17.90
C LEU A 240 18.19 0.85 -18.43
N GLY A 241 17.06 1.27 -19.01
CA GLY A 241 16.81 2.66 -19.39
C GLY A 241 16.86 3.61 -18.19
N ALA A 242 16.22 3.22 -17.07
CA ALA A 242 16.31 3.98 -15.83
C ALA A 242 17.77 4.00 -15.29
N ALA A 243 18.49 2.89 -15.32
CA ALA A 243 19.89 2.85 -14.90
C ALA A 243 20.78 3.76 -15.75
N LEU A 244 20.54 3.83 -17.07
CA LEU A 244 21.23 4.77 -17.94
C LEU A 244 20.89 6.22 -17.61
N LEU A 245 19.62 6.54 -17.38
CA LEU A 245 19.19 7.90 -16.97
C LEU A 245 19.82 8.31 -15.65
N PHE A 246 19.78 7.47 -14.64
CA PHE A 246 20.43 7.74 -13.34
C PHE A 246 21.96 7.77 -13.43
N GLY A 247 22.55 6.98 -14.31
CA GLY A 247 23.99 6.92 -14.50
C GLY A 247 24.57 8.05 -15.36
N SER A 248 23.73 8.74 -16.16
CA SER A 248 24.14 9.83 -17.06
C SER A 248 23.97 11.22 -16.45
N GLY A 249 23.87 11.32 -15.12
CA GLY A 249 23.82 12.60 -14.41
C GLY A 249 25.08 13.45 -14.58
N ARG A 250 25.09 14.63 -13.97
CA ARG A 250 26.29 15.47 -13.89
C ARG A 250 27.39 14.71 -13.13
N PRO A 251 28.69 14.97 -13.42
CA PRO A 251 29.78 14.40 -12.63
C PRO A 251 29.52 14.59 -11.12
N GLY A 252 29.71 13.51 -10.35
CA GLY A 252 29.40 13.48 -8.91
C GLY A 252 27.93 13.25 -8.56
N THR A 253 27.02 13.12 -9.56
CA THR A 253 25.63 12.75 -9.33
C THR A 253 25.30 11.44 -10.00
N SER A 254 24.55 10.56 -9.29
CA SER A 254 24.19 9.23 -9.76
C SER A 254 22.95 8.73 -9.04
N PHE A 255 22.73 7.44 -8.96
CA PHE A 255 21.61 6.90 -8.18
C PHE A 255 21.75 7.30 -6.70
N PRO A 256 20.75 7.97 -6.09
CA PRO A 256 20.87 8.50 -4.74
C PRO A 256 20.81 7.40 -3.68
N VAL A 257 21.54 7.59 -2.56
CA VAL A 257 21.57 6.67 -1.42
C VAL A 257 20.16 6.49 -0.84
N SER A 258 19.36 7.56 -0.75
CA SER A 258 17.96 7.49 -0.32
C SER A 258 17.12 6.57 -1.22
N GLY A 259 17.42 6.50 -2.52
CA GLY A 259 16.81 5.57 -3.46
C GLY A 259 17.20 4.10 -3.19
N ILE A 260 18.44 3.84 -2.76
CA ILE A 260 18.89 2.49 -2.36
C ILE A 260 18.15 2.04 -1.10
N ILE A 261 18.04 2.92 -0.10
CA ILE A 261 17.29 2.64 1.14
C ILE A 261 15.83 2.36 0.81
N LEU A 262 15.21 3.18 -0.03
CA LEU A 262 13.85 2.97 -0.51
C LEU A 262 13.70 1.61 -1.20
N LEU A 263 14.59 1.26 -2.13
CA LEU A 263 14.56 -0.02 -2.84
C LEU A 263 14.67 -1.20 -1.87
N ALA A 264 15.57 -1.14 -0.91
CA ALA A 264 15.71 -2.16 0.14
C ALA A 264 14.43 -2.30 0.96
N LEU A 265 13.79 -1.19 1.35
CA LEU A 265 12.52 -1.20 2.07
C LEU A 265 11.37 -1.75 1.20
N VAL A 266 11.29 -1.40 -0.08
CA VAL A 266 10.29 -1.95 -1.01
C VAL A 266 10.41 -3.47 -1.12
N ILE A 267 11.64 -4.00 -1.26
CA ILE A 267 11.89 -5.44 -1.32
C ILE A 267 11.49 -6.11 0.00
N LEU A 268 11.95 -5.55 1.13
CA LEU A 268 11.65 -6.06 2.46
C LEU A 268 10.14 -6.11 2.73
N TYR A 269 9.44 -5.00 2.52
CA TYR A 269 8.02 -4.91 2.83
C TYR A 269 7.13 -5.62 1.80
N SER A 270 7.55 -5.73 0.55
CA SER A 270 6.91 -6.62 -0.42
C SER A 270 7.04 -8.08 0.01
N PHE A 271 8.19 -8.49 0.55
CA PHE A 271 8.37 -9.82 1.12
C PHE A 271 7.49 -10.01 2.37
N VAL A 272 7.52 -9.06 3.30
CA VAL A 272 6.72 -9.12 4.55
C VAL A 272 5.24 -9.26 4.24
N THR A 273 4.70 -8.44 3.35
CA THR A 273 3.26 -8.43 3.05
C THR A 273 2.81 -9.67 2.28
N ASN A 274 3.62 -10.20 1.35
CA ASN A 274 3.20 -11.29 0.48
C ASN A 274 3.59 -12.69 0.98
N HIS A 275 4.68 -12.82 1.78
CA HIS A 275 5.26 -14.12 2.10
C HIS A 275 5.23 -14.46 3.59
N THR A 276 4.96 -13.50 4.49
CA THR A 276 4.96 -13.76 5.95
C THR A 276 3.56 -14.01 6.50
N VAL A 277 3.51 -14.62 7.69
CA VAL A 277 2.27 -14.78 8.47
C VAL A 277 1.70 -13.42 8.85
N PHE A 278 2.57 -12.46 9.20
CA PHE A 278 2.16 -11.12 9.58
C PHE A 278 1.43 -10.40 8.44
N GLY A 279 1.96 -10.46 7.20
CA GLY A 279 1.29 -9.90 6.03
C GLY A 279 -0.08 -10.53 5.78
N ARG A 280 -0.17 -11.89 5.86
CA ARG A 280 -1.48 -12.57 5.72
C ARG A 280 -2.48 -12.13 6.78
N HIS A 281 -2.05 -11.90 8.02
CA HIS A 281 -2.92 -11.40 9.08
C HIS A 281 -3.41 -9.98 8.79
N ILE A 282 -2.56 -9.08 8.27
CA ILE A 282 -2.94 -7.72 7.85
C ILE A 282 -4.08 -7.77 6.85
N TYR A 283 -3.94 -8.56 5.78
CA TYR A 283 -5.00 -8.70 4.76
C TYR A 283 -6.26 -9.38 5.29
N ALA A 284 -6.13 -10.39 6.15
CA ALA A 284 -7.26 -11.08 6.75
C ALA A 284 -8.09 -10.16 7.64
N VAL A 285 -7.42 -9.40 8.54
CA VAL A 285 -8.09 -8.46 9.44
C VAL A 285 -8.72 -7.32 8.66
N GLY A 286 -8.02 -6.78 7.67
CA GLY A 286 -8.53 -5.70 6.83
C GLY A 286 -9.69 -6.12 5.92
N GLY A 287 -9.72 -7.38 5.48
CA GLY A 287 -10.81 -7.92 4.66
C GLY A 287 -12.09 -8.21 5.47
N ASN A 288 -11.94 -8.93 6.58
CA ASN A 288 -13.03 -9.18 7.53
C ASN A 288 -12.47 -9.45 8.93
N ARG A 289 -12.50 -8.43 9.78
CA ARG A 289 -11.96 -8.48 11.15
C ARG A 289 -12.62 -9.57 12.00
N GLN A 290 -13.94 -9.75 11.89
CA GLN A 290 -14.67 -10.74 12.69
C GLN A 290 -14.30 -12.16 12.25
N ALA A 291 -14.29 -12.43 10.95
CA ALA A 291 -13.90 -13.74 10.43
C ALA A 291 -12.43 -14.07 10.76
N ALA A 292 -11.52 -13.11 10.65
CA ALA A 292 -10.12 -13.26 11.04
C ALA A 292 -9.97 -13.62 12.52
N LYS A 293 -10.71 -12.94 13.40
CA LYS A 293 -10.73 -13.20 14.85
C LYS A 293 -11.25 -14.61 15.16
N LEU A 294 -12.34 -15.04 14.52
CA LEU A 294 -12.88 -16.39 14.67
C LEU A 294 -11.92 -17.48 14.17
N SER A 295 -11.09 -17.14 13.16
CA SER A 295 -10.00 -18.00 12.68
C SER A 295 -8.74 -17.99 13.54
N GLY A 296 -8.77 -17.36 14.74
CA GLY A 296 -7.67 -17.34 15.70
C GLY A 296 -6.63 -16.22 15.49
N VAL A 297 -6.84 -15.29 14.56
CA VAL A 297 -5.95 -14.14 14.37
C VAL A 297 -6.11 -13.18 15.55
N LYS A 298 -4.98 -12.81 16.17
CA LYS A 298 -4.95 -11.83 17.28
C LYS A 298 -4.97 -10.41 16.70
N ASP A 299 -6.13 -9.93 16.29
CA ASP A 299 -6.35 -8.66 15.61
C ASP A 299 -5.70 -7.46 16.34
N ARG A 300 -5.87 -7.38 17.68
CA ARG A 300 -5.24 -6.33 18.51
C ARG A 300 -3.72 -6.27 18.37
N ARG A 301 -3.06 -7.44 18.31
CA ARG A 301 -1.60 -7.48 18.14
C ARG A 301 -1.20 -7.01 16.74
N VAL A 302 -2.01 -7.35 15.73
CA VAL A 302 -1.75 -6.90 14.35
C VAL A 302 -1.90 -5.38 14.26
N ASP A 303 -2.96 -4.80 14.83
CA ASP A 303 -3.14 -3.34 14.91
C ASP A 303 -1.94 -2.66 15.60
N PHE A 304 -1.54 -3.16 16.76
CA PHE A 304 -0.41 -2.61 17.51
C PHE A 304 0.88 -2.59 16.70
N PHE A 305 1.25 -3.72 16.10
CA PHE A 305 2.50 -3.81 15.34
C PHE A 305 2.44 -3.02 14.01
N VAL A 306 1.27 -2.89 13.37
CA VAL A 306 1.12 -2.07 12.16
C VAL A 306 1.30 -0.59 12.49
N MET A 307 0.70 -0.08 13.58
CA MET A 307 0.89 1.30 14.03
C MET A 307 2.33 1.57 14.45
N MET A 308 2.94 0.65 15.21
CA MET A 308 4.35 0.77 15.61
C MET A 308 5.27 0.80 14.39
N ASN A 309 5.07 -0.09 13.45
CA ASN A 309 5.86 -0.14 12.22
C ASN A 309 5.69 1.12 11.36
N MET A 310 4.48 1.69 11.30
CA MET A 310 4.24 2.95 10.58
C MET A 310 5.11 4.08 11.15
N SER A 311 5.15 4.24 12.46
CA SER A 311 5.96 5.28 13.11
C SER A 311 7.47 5.02 12.98
N VAL A 312 7.92 3.76 12.91
CA VAL A 312 9.32 3.43 12.59
C VAL A 312 9.67 3.87 11.17
N LEU A 313 8.81 3.62 10.20
CA LEU A 313 9.01 4.09 8.82
C LEU A 313 8.92 5.62 8.72
N ALA A 314 8.06 6.26 9.52
CA ALA A 314 8.02 7.71 9.64
C ALA A 314 9.34 8.27 10.19
N ALA A 315 9.93 7.61 11.18
CA ALA A 315 11.26 7.98 11.69
C ALA A 315 12.34 7.87 10.60
N VAL A 316 12.37 6.77 9.84
CA VAL A 316 13.32 6.61 8.73
C VAL A 316 13.10 7.69 7.66
N ALA A 317 11.86 7.97 7.30
CA ALA A 317 11.51 9.02 6.34
C ALA A 317 11.97 10.42 6.82
N GLY A 318 11.73 10.74 8.11
CA GLY A 318 12.17 12.00 8.74
C GLY A 318 13.68 12.15 8.72
N MET A 319 14.42 11.10 9.08
CA MET A 319 15.89 11.12 9.03
C MET A 319 16.45 11.33 7.61
N ILE A 320 15.85 10.67 6.60
CA ILE A 320 16.23 10.85 5.19
C ILE A 320 15.94 12.29 4.73
N PHE A 321 14.80 12.85 5.12
CA PHE A 321 14.46 14.21 4.78
C PHE A 321 15.43 15.21 5.41
N VAL A 322 15.71 15.09 6.71
CA VAL A 322 16.66 15.96 7.43
C VAL A 322 18.06 15.86 6.84
N ALA A 323 18.51 14.64 6.52
CA ALA A 323 19.78 14.42 5.86
C ALA A 323 19.83 15.10 4.48
N ARG A 324 18.76 15.03 3.69
CA ARG A 324 18.66 15.69 2.39
C ARG A 324 18.62 17.21 2.52
N SER A 325 17.82 17.73 3.45
CA SER A 325 17.65 19.17 3.69
C SER A 325 18.84 19.80 4.43
N GLN A 326 19.76 18.96 4.92
CA GLN A 326 20.94 19.34 5.73
C GLN A 326 20.59 20.01 7.06
N ALA A 327 19.30 20.09 7.38
CA ALA A 327 18.78 20.64 8.63
C ALA A 327 17.39 20.10 8.91
N SER A 328 16.98 20.09 10.17
CA SER A 328 15.59 19.88 10.58
C SER A 328 14.94 21.22 10.89
N GLY A 329 13.76 21.48 10.36
CA GLY A 329 13.04 22.74 10.48
C GLY A 329 11.69 22.63 11.20
N PRO A 330 11.15 23.78 11.68
CA PRO A 330 9.90 23.80 12.44
C PRO A 330 8.66 23.47 11.61
N GLN A 331 8.74 23.62 10.28
CA GLN A 331 7.65 23.34 9.35
C GLN A 331 7.76 21.97 8.66
N ASP A 332 8.77 21.17 9.00
CA ASP A 332 8.93 19.83 8.45
C ASP A 332 7.71 18.96 8.78
N GLY A 333 7.41 18.01 7.92
CA GLY A 333 6.30 17.09 8.11
C GLY A 333 4.92 17.64 7.72
N ASN A 334 4.78 18.93 7.40
CA ASN A 334 3.48 19.50 7.04
C ASN A 334 2.95 18.93 5.71
N GLY A 335 1.78 18.28 5.77
CA GLY A 335 1.08 17.74 4.60
C GLY A 335 1.66 16.42 4.06
N TRP A 336 2.72 15.86 4.67
CA TRP A 336 3.31 14.60 4.20
C TRP A 336 2.36 13.43 4.38
N GLU A 337 1.51 13.47 5.41
CA GLU A 337 0.43 12.50 5.62
C GLU A 337 -0.51 12.44 4.43
N LEU A 338 -0.87 13.59 3.86
CA LEU A 338 -1.77 13.66 2.71
C LEU A 338 -1.11 13.11 1.45
N ASP A 339 0.17 13.42 1.21
CA ASP A 339 0.92 12.88 0.08
C ASP A 339 1.08 11.36 0.20
N ALA A 340 1.34 10.81 1.40
CA ALA A 340 1.44 9.38 1.64
C ALA A 340 0.09 8.66 1.45
N ILE A 341 -1.01 9.23 1.95
CA ILE A 341 -2.38 8.72 1.76
C ILE A 341 -2.75 8.74 0.28
N ALA A 342 -2.48 9.86 -0.42
CA ALA A 342 -2.73 9.98 -1.85
C ALA A 342 -1.96 8.93 -2.66
N ALA A 343 -0.67 8.73 -2.34
CA ALA A 343 0.15 7.70 -2.97
C ALA A 343 -0.47 6.30 -2.84
N VAL A 344 -1.00 5.97 -1.67
CA VAL A 344 -1.58 4.66 -1.39
C VAL A 344 -2.93 4.48 -2.11
N PHE A 345 -3.81 5.48 -2.14
CA PHE A 345 -5.09 5.39 -2.83
C PHE A 345 -4.94 5.40 -4.36
N ILE A 346 -4.09 6.28 -4.90
CA ILE A 346 -3.75 6.27 -6.34
C ILE A 346 -3.09 4.93 -6.69
N GLY A 347 -2.25 4.40 -5.79
CA GLY A 347 -1.63 3.08 -5.89
C GLY A 347 -2.59 1.89 -5.79
N GLY A 348 -3.89 2.17 -5.62
CA GLY A 348 -4.95 1.17 -5.73
C GLY A 348 -5.29 0.47 -4.42
N ALA A 349 -4.99 1.01 -3.25
CA ALA A 349 -5.57 0.52 -2.01
C ALA A 349 -7.06 0.90 -1.91
N ALA A 350 -7.87 0.05 -1.28
CA ALA A 350 -9.27 0.33 -1.07
C ALA A 350 -9.51 1.05 0.26
N VAL A 351 -10.34 2.09 0.26
CA VAL A 351 -10.74 2.81 1.48
C VAL A 351 -11.37 1.88 2.52
N SER A 352 -12.05 0.82 2.08
CA SER A 352 -12.68 -0.17 2.96
C SER A 352 -11.72 -1.16 3.60
N GLY A 353 -10.44 -1.09 3.32
CA GLY A 353 -9.44 -2.06 3.77
C GLY A 353 -9.38 -3.36 2.94
N GLY A 354 -8.50 -4.26 3.30
CA GLY A 354 -8.32 -5.59 2.71
C GLY A 354 -7.63 -5.63 1.35
N ILE A 355 -7.45 -4.50 0.69
CA ILE A 355 -6.88 -4.41 -0.66
C ILE A 355 -5.82 -3.31 -0.69
N GLY A 356 -4.65 -3.63 -1.24
CA GLY A 356 -3.52 -2.72 -1.40
C GLY A 356 -2.24 -3.50 -1.64
N THR A 357 -1.21 -2.89 -2.20
CA THR A 357 0.12 -3.50 -2.38
C THR A 357 1.20 -2.46 -2.20
N VAL A 358 2.36 -2.88 -1.67
CA VAL A 358 3.52 -2.00 -1.52
C VAL A 358 3.96 -1.43 -2.88
N ILE A 359 4.03 -2.28 -3.91
CA ILE A 359 4.41 -1.83 -5.26
C ILE A 359 3.39 -0.83 -5.82
N GLY A 360 2.09 -1.08 -5.60
CA GLY A 360 1.03 -0.15 -6.00
C GLY A 360 1.21 1.22 -5.36
N SER A 361 1.46 1.27 -4.03
CA SER A 361 1.67 2.55 -3.33
C SER A 361 2.93 3.29 -3.78
N ILE A 362 3.99 2.57 -4.18
CA ILE A 362 5.18 3.19 -4.78
C ILE A 362 4.85 3.80 -6.14
N ILE A 363 4.12 3.07 -7.00
CA ILE A 363 3.72 3.62 -8.32
C ILE A 363 2.81 4.85 -8.12
N GLY A 364 1.83 4.78 -7.20
CA GLY A 364 0.97 5.92 -6.87
C GLY A 364 1.75 7.10 -6.28
N GLY A 365 2.76 6.83 -5.45
CA GLY A 365 3.68 7.84 -4.93
C GLY A 365 4.54 8.49 -6.03
N LEU A 366 4.98 7.71 -7.03
CA LEU A 366 5.67 8.26 -8.20
C LEU A 366 4.74 9.13 -9.06
N VAL A 367 3.45 8.76 -9.19
CA VAL A 367 2.45 9.62 -9.85
C VAL A 367 2.41 11.00 -9.16
N MET A 368 2.32 11.03 -7.83
CA MET A 368 2.32 12.28 -7.06
C MET A 368 3.66 13.02 -7.17
N ALA A 369 4.78 12.31 -7.15
CA ALA A 369 6.11 12.87 -7.28
C ALA A 369 6.30 13.58 -8.64
N PHE A 370 5.96 12.92 -9.74
CA PHE A 370 6.05 13.51 -11.08
C PHE A 370 5.00 14.61 -11.31
N LEU A 371 3.82 14.50 -10.72
CA LEU A 371 2.83 15.59 -10.74
C LEU A 371 3.38 16.85 -10.07
N ASN A 372 3.91 16.72 -8.85
CA ASN A 372 4.51 17.84 -8.12
C ASN A 372 5.71 18.42 -8.84
N ASN A 373 6.64 17.57 -9.26
CA ASN A 373 7.85 18.00 -9.97
C ASN A 373 7.51 18.65 -11.31
N GLY A 374 6.60 18.08 -12.09
CA GLY A 374 6.17 18.65 -13.37
C GLY A 374 5.53 20.04 -13.21
N MET A 375 4.68 20.23 -12.20
CA MET A 375 4.12 21.56 -11.91
C MET A 375 5.19 22.56 -11.48
N GLN A 376 6.19 22.13 -10.69
CA GLN A 376 7.33 22.97 -10.31
C GLN A 376 8.18 23.36 -11.53
N LEU A 377 8.44 22.43 -12.47
CA LEU A 377 9.15 22.71 -13.71
C LEU A 377 8.42 23.74 -14.56
N LEU A 378 7.10 23.76 -14.53
CA LEU A 378 6.25 24.75 -15.19
C LEU A 378 6.03 26.02 -14.36
N SER A 379 6.76 26.20 -13.26
CA SER A 379 6.70 27.35 -12.37
C SER A 379 5.33 27.63 -11.74
N PHE A 380 4.51 26.59 -11.54
CA PHE A 380 3.28 26.73 -10.75
C PHE A 380 3.60 27.04 -9.28
N GLY A 381 2.85 27.95 -8.68
CA GLY A 381 3.00 28.30 -7.27
C GLY A 381 2.58 27.17 -6.34
N ALA A 382 3.05 27.21 -5.09
CA ALA A 382 2.74 26.20 -4.08
C ALA A 382 1.24 26.07 -3.78
N ASP A 383 0.49 27.15 -3.90
CA ASP A 383 -0.96 27.24 -3.78
C ASP A 383 -1.66 26.39 -4.84
N THR A 384 -1.30 26.58 -6.11
CA THR A 384 -1.85 25.82 -7.24
C THR A 384 -1.50 24.34 -7.13
N VAL A 385 -0.24 24.03 -6.74
CA VAL A 385 0.20 22.64 -6.51
C VAL A 385 -0.68 21.95 -5.45
N GLN A 386 -0.98 22.63 -4.32
CA GLN A 386 -1.83 22.08 -3.28
C GLN A 386 -3.27 21.87 -3.74
N MET A 387 -3.86 22.81 -4.50
CA MET A 387 -5.20 22.67 -5.06
C MET A 387 -5.30 21.47 -6.01
N VAL A 388 -4.32 21.30 -6.91
CA VAL A 388 -4.27 20.18 -7.85
C VAL A 388 -4.12 18.85 -7.12
N LYS A 389 -3.24 18.76 -6.11
CA LYS A 389 -3.10 17.57 -5.26
C LYS A 389 -4.42 17.17 -4.61
N GLY A 390 -5.13 18.14 -4.01
CA GLY A 390 -6.43 17.90 -3.39
C GLY A 390 -7.48 17.40 -4.39
N ALA A 391 -7.54 18.00 -5.58
CA ALA A 391 -8.44 17.58 -6.64
C ALA A 391 -8.12 16.16 -7.14
N VAL A 392 -6.84 15.85 -7.37
CA VAL A 392 -6.39 14.50 -7.79
C VAL A 392 -6.72 13.44 -6.75
N LEU A 393 -6.50 13.74 -5.46
CA LEU A 393 -6.86 12.83 -4.37
C LEU A 393 -8.37 12.58 -4.33
N LEU A 394 -9.18 13.64 -4.40
CA LEU A 394 -10.64 13.53 -4.39
C LEU A 394 -11.15 12.69 -5.58
N VAL A 395 -10.64 12.93 -6.77
CA VAL A 395 -11.01 12.17 -7.97
C VAL A 395 -10.60 10.70 -7.85
N ALA A 396 -9.38 10.42 -7.38
CA ALA A 396 -8.90 9.05 -7.22
C ALA A 396 -9.77 8.25 -6.22
N VAL A 397 -10.04 8.83 -5.05
CA VAL A 397 -10.88 8.20 -4.02
C VAL A 397 -12.34 8.13 -4.46
N GLY A 398 -12.86 9.18 -5.11
CA GLY A 398 -14.23 9.23 -5.61
C GLY A 398 -14.52 8.16 -6.66
N ILE A 399 -13.60 7.94 -7.59
CA ILE A 399 -13.72 6.87 -8.60
C ILE A 399 -13.71 5.49 -7.93
N ASP A 400 -12.86 5.25 -6.94
CA ASP A 400 -12.83 3.96 -6.21
C ASP A 400 -14.15 3.72 -5.46
N ALA A 401 -14.65 4.73 -4.76
CA ALA A 401 -15.92 4.67 -4.03
C ALA A 401 -17.11 4.42 -4.97
N TYR A 402 -17.18 5.12 -6.11
CA TYR A 402 -18.24 4.97 -7.10
C TYR A 402 -18.24 3.57 -7.75
N ASN A 403 -17.07 3.08 -8.15
CA ASN A 403 -16.93 1.75 -8.74
C ASN A 403 -17.39 0.64 -7.79
N LYS A 404 -17.11 0.82 -6.49
CA LYS A 404 -17.49 -0.14 -5.46
C LYS A 404 -19.01 -0.17 -5.24
N GLN A 405 -19.70 0.98 -5.22
CA GLN A 405 -21.16 1.04 -5.05
C GLN A 405 -21.91 0.34 -6.19
N GLN A 406 -21.35 0.35 -7.41
CA GLN A 406 -22.01 -0.25 -8.57
C GLN A 406 -21.68 -1.74 -8.78
N GLY A 407 -20.86 -2.38 -7.94
CA GLY A 407 -20.41 -3.76 -8.15
C GLY A 407 -19.65 -3.95 -9.46
N ARG A 408 -19.18 -2.88 -10.10
CA ARG A 408 -18.56 -2.90 -11.43
C ARG A 408 -17.04 -2.95 -11.34
N PRO A 409 -16.38 -3.69 -12.23
CA PRO A 409 -14.93 -3.57 -12.39
C PRO A 409 -14.57 -2.16 -12.91
N SER A 410 -13.36 -1.69 -12.56
CA SER A 410 -12.79 -0.38 -12.84
C SER A 410 -13.13 0.23 -14.21
N VAL A 411 -12.94 1.56 -14.34
CA VAL A 411 -13.24 2.41 -15.53
C VAL A 411 -12.79 1.79 -16.87
N LEU A 412 -11.69 1.04 -16.90
CA LEU A 412 -11.26 0.30 -18.09
C LEU A 412 -12.22 -0.84 -18.47
N GLY A 413 -12.97 -1.41 -17.52
CA GLY A 413 -14.01 -2.41 -17.78
C GLY A 413 -15.20 -1.83 -18.55
N PHE A 414 -15.43 -0.52 -18.47
CA PHE A 414 -16.48 0.16 -19.23
C PHE A 414 -16.15 0.28 -20.71
N LEU A 415 -14.89 0.53 -21.06
CA LEU A 415 -14.42 0.64 -22.43
C LEU A 415 -14.32 -0.71 -23.15
N THR A 416 -14.27 -1.83 -22.39
CA THR A 416 -14.15 -3.18 -22.95
C THR A 416 -15.45 -3.99 -22.93
N LYS A 417 -16.58 -3.37 -22.55
CA LYS A 417 -17.87 -4.04 -22.48
C LYS A 417 -18.36 -4.42 -23.89
N ARG A 418 -17.97 -5.60 -24.34
CA ARG A 418 -18.65 -6.28 -25.44
C ARG A 418 -20.08 -6.56 -24.97
N ARG A 419 -21.04 -6.03 -25.68
CA ARG A 419 -22.49 -6.30 -25.54
C ARG A 419 -22.71 -7.79 -25.72
N ASN A 420 -22.79 -8.56 -24.62
CA ASN A 420 -23.34 -9.91 -24.70
C ASN A 420 -24.84 -9.78 -24.95
N PRO A 421 -25.40 -10.53 -25.91
CA PRO A 421 -26.85 -10.54 -26.12
C PRO A 421 -27.53 -11.06 -24.85
N PRO A 422 -28.73 -10.53 -24.51
CA PRO A 422 -29.50 -11.01 -23.38
C PRO A 422 -30.04 -12.41 -23.71
N GLY A 423 -29.63 -13.44 -23.00
CA GLY A 423 -30.20 -14.76 -23.13
C GLY A 423 -29.22 -15.92 -22.96
N GLU A 424 -28.73 -16.17 -21.74
CA GLU A 424 -28.29 -17.48 -21.34
C GLU A 424 -27.97 -17.63 -19.83
N PHE A 425 -28.73 -17.01 -18.95
CA PHE A 425 -28.75 -17.35 -17.51
C PHE A 425 -30.18 -17.24 -16.95
N ALA A 426 -31.12 -17.92 -17.61
CA ALA A 426 -32.40 -18.26 -17.00
C ALA A 426 -32.23 -19.63 -16.30
N GLY A 427 -31.82 -19.63 -15.03
CA GLY A 427 -31.68 -20.88 -14.27
C GLY A 427 -31.01 -20.81 -12.92
N ILE A 428 -30.56 -19.64 -12.45
CA ILE A 428 -30.09 -19.51 -11.08
C ILE A 428 -31.11 -18.67 -10.32
N ASP A 429 -31.90 -19.33 -9.50
CA ASP A 429 -32.85 -18.71 -8.55
C ASP A 429 -32.05 -17.89 -7.53
N THR A 430 -32.03 -16.57 -7.71
CA THR A 430 -31.34 -15.62 -6.84
C THR A 430 -32.23 -15.11 -5.71
N THR A 431 -33.22 -15.87 -5.28
CA THR A 431 -34.00 -15.53 -4.08
C THR A 431 -33.05 -15.53 -2.86
N PRO A 432 -32.95 -14.43 -2.10
CA PRO A 432 -32.14 -14.40 -0.89
C PRO A 432 -32.62 -15.49 0.07
N ILE A 433 -31.69 -16.25 0.64
CA ILE A 433 -31.95 -17.35 1.59
C ILE A 433 -32.84 -16.90 2.78
N GLY A 434 -32.95 -15.61 3.06
CA GLY A 434 -33.85 -15.06 4.07
C GLY A 434 -35.34 -14.94 3.67
N ALA A 435 -35.69 -14.99 2.39
CA ALA A 435 -37.07 -14.85 1.94
C ALA A 435 -37.84 -16.19 1.97
N ARG A 436 -37.14 -17.35 2.03
CA ARG A 436 -37.76 -18.67 2.17
C ARG A 436 -38.21 -19.03 3.60
N ALA A 437 -37.89 -18.22 4.59
CA ALA A 437 -38.25 -18.50 5.99
C ALA A 437 -39.61 -17.92 6.41
N MET A 438 -40.38 -17.31 5.50
CA MET A 438 -41.72 -16.72 5.80
C MET A 438 -42.86 -17.34 4.99
N GLU A 439 -42.71 -18.44 4.28
CA GLU A 439 -43.86 -19.21 3.85
C GLU A 439 -44.33 -20.07 5.02
N ALA A 440 -45.51 -19.77 5.55
CA ALA A 440 -46.15 -20.55 6.60
C ALA A 440 -46.29 -22.04 6.14
N PRO A 441 -46.03 -23.00 7.03
CA PRO A 441 -46.26 -24.41 6.69
C PRO A 441 -47.71 -24.67 6.34
N PRO A 442 -47.99 -25.58 5.36
CA PRO A 442 -49.36 -25.87 4.98
C PRO A 442 -50.13 -26.39 6.20
N ALA A 443 -51.40 -25.92 6.32
CA ALA A 443 -52.28 -26.25 7.42
C ALA A 443 -52.41 -27.78 7.59
N ALA A 444 -52.19 -28.24 8.82
CA ALA A 444 -52.39 -29.61 9.19
C ALA A 444 -53.86 -30.06 8.98
N PRO A 445 -54.12 -31.29 8.60
CA PRO A 445 -55.51 -31.80 8.44
C PRO A 445 -56.27 -31.78 9.79
N PRO A 446 -57.60 -31.59 9.79
CA PRO A 446 -58.40 -31.45 11.01
C PRO A 446 -58.40 -32.74 11.84
N ALA A 447 -58.17 -32.58 13.14
CA ALA A 447 -58.20 -33.67 14.11
C ALA A 447 -59.59 -34.24 14.26
N PRO A 448 -59.74 -35.60 14.48
CA PRO A 448 -61.03 -36.21 14.72
C PRO A 448 -61.61 -35.78 16.07
N GLY A 449 -62.94 -35.58 16.08
CA GLY A 449 -63.74 -35.07 17.16
C GLY A 449 -63.69 -35.88 18.47
N PRO A 450 -64.06 -35.26 19.60
CA PRO A 450 -63.87 -35.87 20.92
C PRO A 450 -64.91 -36.96 21.23
N ARG A 451 -64.45 -38.10 21.72
CA ARG A 451 -65.26 -39.10 22.36
C ARG A 451 -65.56 -38.68 23.79
N SER A 452 -66.86 -38.64 24.10
CA SER A 452 -67.41 -38.47 25.45
C SER A 452 -67.11 -39.70 26.34
N SER A 453 -66.59 -39.49 27.56
CA SER A 453 -66.91 -40.30 28.73
C SER A 453 -66.49 -39.67 30.03
N SER A 454 -67.48 -39.38 30.81
CA SER A 454 -67.60 -39.56 32.27
C SER A 454 -66.52 -39.08 33.24
N SER A 455 -66.92 -38.17 34.08
CA SER A 455 -66.35 -37.83 35.39
C SER A 455 -66.22 -38.99 36.36
N PRO A 456 -65.35 -38.93 37.34
CA PRO A 456 -65.86 -38.75 38.70
C PRO A 456 -65.07 -37.72 39.57
N THR A 457 -65.76 -37.31 40.58
CA THR A 457 -65.68 -36.32 41.65
C THR A 457 -64.43 -36.42 42.55
N PRO A 458 -64.03 -35.32 43.24
CA PRO A 458 -62.86 -35.21 44.07
C PRO A 458 -63.07 -35.62 45.54
N PRO A 459 -62.01 -35.79 46.35
CA PRO A 459 -62.09 -35.51 47.79
C PRO A 459 -61.17 -34.39 48.24
N ALA A 460 -61.73 -33.64 49.08
CA ALA A 460 -61.45 -32.80 50.22
C ALA A 460 -59.98 -32.38 50.56
N ALA A 461 -59.98 -31.14 51.02
CA ALA A 461 -58.94 -30.37 51.66
C ALA A 461 -58.31 -31.01 52.90
N ASP A 462 -57.07 -30.67 53.14
CA ASP A 462 -56.62 -30.49 54.51
C ASP A 462 -55.67 -29.31 54.65
N ASP A 463 -56.02 -28.49 55.65
CA ASP A 463 -55.34 -27.31 56.14
C ASP A 463 -54.12 -27.68 57.01
N SER A 464 -53.10 -26.89 56.96
CA SER A 464 -52.32 -26.43 58.13
C SER A 464 -51.12 -25.65 57.68
N ALA A 465 -51.14 -24.36 57.74
CA ALA A 465 -50.73 -23.53 58.87
C ALA A 465 -49.22 -23.27 59.00
N THR A 466 -48.87 -22.02 58.75
CA THR A 466 -48.00 -21.16 59.56
C THR A 466 -46.50 -21.41 59.65
N LYS A 467 -45.67 -20.47 59.19
CA LYS A 467 -44.97 -19.44 59.99
C LYS A 467 -43.80 -18.80 59.25
N GLU A 468 -43.86 -17.54 59.05
CA GLU A 468 -42.71 -16.65 59.11
C GLU A 468 -42.26 -16.54 60.60
N PRO A 469 -41.08 -15.96 60.97
CA PRO A 469 -40.33 -14.88 60.33
C PRO A 469 -38.79 -14.89 60.62
N GLY A 470 -38.10 -13.91 60.04
CA GLY A 470 -37.09 -13.18 60.79
C GLY A 470 -35.67 -13.15 60.26
N SER A 471 -35.32 -12.03 59.79
CA SER A 471 -34.12 -11.18 60.00
C SER A 471 -32.77 -11.81 60.33
N ARG A 472 -31.80 -11.58 59.50
CA ARG A 472 -30.64 -10.66 59.70
C ARG A 472 -29.84 -10.52 58.45
#